data_cf83151dd8504dfe9d9a1323121583e1
#
_entry.id   cf83151dd8504dfe9d9a1323121583e1
#
_cell.length_a   1.000
_cell.length_b   1.000
_cell.length_c   1.000
_cell.angle_alpha   90.00
_cell.angle_beta   90.00
_cell.angle_gamma   90.00
#
_symmetry.space_group_name_H-M   'P 1'
#
loop_
_entity.id
_entity.type
_entity.pdbx_description
1 polymer ?
#
loop_
_entity_poly.entity_id
_entity_poly.type
_entity_poly.pdbx_seq_one_letter_code
_entity_poly.pdbx_strand_id
1 'polypeptide(L)'
;MSRGLGDVYKRQARQIVDSFPKDQQLIFGPDKNLGNYINSVTGRNMLLWNGACHVHEKFSVEKIIELKQQYPDAEILVHPECKGAVAKLADKIGSTAGLLNYAINSTSKNFIVATESGILYEMRRKCPDKNFIPAPPEDSTCACNECNFMRLNTLEKLYNTLKYEWPEVQVDAEIARQAIKPIRRMLELSK
;
A
#
# COMPACT_ATOMS: atom_id res chain seq x y z
N MET A 1 4.37 -9.12 19.61
CA MET A 1 4.91 -8.75 18.29
C MET A 1 3.81 -8.00 17.54
N SER A 2 3.97 -6.71 17.33
CA SER A 2 3.06 -5.92 16.50
C SER A 2 3.27 -6.36 15.05
N ARG A 3 2.37 -7.17 14.52
CA ARG A 3 2.30 -7.40 13.08
C ARG A 3 1.77 -6.11 12.48
N GLY A 4 2.59 -5.43 11.66
CA GLY A 4 2.22 -4.15 11.07
C GLY A 4 0.86 -4.24 10.37
N LEU A 5 -0.07 -3.41 10.80
CA LEU A 5 -1.45 -3.35 10.32
C LEU A 5 -1.56 -3.24 8.79
N GLY A 6 -0.55 -2.67 8.11
CA GLY A 6 -0.55 -2.49 6.66
C GLY A 6 -0.40 -3.77 5.84
N ASP A 7 0.35 -4.76 6.31
CA ASP A 7 0.56 -6.04 5.58
C ASP A 7 -0.67 -6.94 5.68
N VAL A 8 -1.32 -6.92 6.82
CA VAL A 8 -2.54 -7.66 7.11
C VAL A 8 -3.66 -7.26 6.13
N TYR A 9 -3.83 -5.96 5.86
CA TYR A 9 -4.97 -5.43 5.12
C TYR A 9 -5.01 -5.86 3.63
N LYS A 10 -3.87 -5.87 2.94
CA LYS A 10 -3.83 -6.15 1.49
C LYS A 10 -3.82 -7.63 1.16
N ARG A 11 -3.14 -8.44 1.96
CA ARG A 11 -3.22 -9.90 1.88
C ARG A 11 -4.63 -10.39 2.22
N GLN A 12 -5.27 -9.76 3.19
CA GLN A 12 -6.65 -10.04 3.57
C GLN A 12 -7.64 -9.75 2.43
N ALA A 13 -7.47 -8.67 1.66
CA ALA A 13 -8.36 -8.37 0.54
C ALA A 13 -8.43 -9.54 -0.46
N ARG A 14 -7.28 -10.13 -0.81
CA ARG A 14 -7.26 -11.33 -1.66
C ARG A 14 -7.93 -12.53 -0.97
N GLN A 15 -7.62 -12.81 0.28
CA GLN A 15 -8.22 -13.91 1.04
C GLN A 15 -9.74 -13.78 1.14
N ILE A 16 -10.22 -12.55 1.40
CA ILE A 16 -11.66 -12.26 1.44
C ILE A 16 -12.29 -12.51 0.07
N VAL A 17 -11.70 -11.98 -1.01
CA VAL A 17 -12.20 -12.18 -2.37
C VAL A 17 -12.22 -13.66 -2.75
N ASP A 18 -11.18 -14.42 -2.40
CA ASP A 18 -11.10 -15.85 -2.66
C ASP A 18 -12.09 -16.69 -1.81
N SER A 19 -12.59 -16.14 -0.69
CA SER A 19 -13.57 -16.82 0.17
C SER A 19 -14.99 -16.85 -0.41
N PHE A 20 -15.29 -16.07 -1.44
CA PHE A 20 -16.58 -16.05 -2.12
C PHE A 20 -16.62 -17.03 -3.31
N PRO A 21 -17.79 -17.62 -3.65
CA PRO A 21 -17.96 -18.41 -4.86
C PRO A 21 -17.47 -17.66 -6.11
N LYS A 22 -16.89 -18.38 -7.08
CA LYS A 22 -16.29 -17.77 -8.29
C LYS A 22 -17.30 -17.07 -9.19
N ASP A 23 -18.52 -17.53 -9.21
CA ASP A 23 -19.66 -16.97 -9.97
C ASP A 23 -20.33 -15.79 -9.28
N GLN A 24 -20.01 -15.55 -8.01
CA GLN A 24 -20.59 -14.42 -7.29
C GLN A 24 -19.99 -13.10 -7.77
N GLN A 25 -20.83 -12.15 -8.21
CA GLN A 25 -20.43 -10.79 -8.53
C GLN A 25 -20.04 -10.06 -7.25
N LEU A 26 -18.87 -9.43 -7.26
CA LEU A 26 -18.37 -8.63 -6.15
C LEU A 26 -18.22 -7.16 -6.57
N ILE A 27 -18.47 -6.25 -5.64
CA ILE A 27 -18.14 -4.83 -5.75
C ILE A 27 -16.91 -4.58 -4.87
N PHE A 28 -15.88 -3.98 -5.43
CA PHE A 28 -14.63 -3.66 -4.72
C PHE A 28 -14.36 -2.16 -4.73
N GLY A 29 -14.07 -1.62 -3.58
CA GLY A 29 -13.69 -0.21 -3.50
C GLY A 29 -13.46 0.28 -2.09
N PRO A 30 -12.71 1.37 -2.03
CA PRO A 30 -11.55 1.68 -2.81
C PRO A 30 -10.37 0.77 -2.46
N ASP A 31 -9.32 0.60 -3.22
CA ASP A 31 -8.81 1.35 -4.36
C ASP A 31 -9.00 0.58 -5.67
N LYS A 32 -9.25 1.30 -6.80
CA LYS A 32 -9.48 0.66 -8.11
C LYS A 32 -8.26 -0.10 -8.63
N ASN A 33 -7.05 0.41 -8.41
CA ASN A 33 -5.82 -0.24 -8.89
C ASN A 33 -5.54 -1.51 -8.09
N LEU A 34 -5.74 -1.47 -6.77
CA LEU A 34 -5.71 -2.68 -5.94
C LEU A 34 -6.77 -3.69 -6.41
N GLY A 35 -7.99 -3.24 -6.70
CA GLY A 35 -9.05 -4.10 -7.25
C GLY A 35 -8.68 -4.72 -8.59
N ASN A 36 -8.08 -3.94 -9.52
CA ASN A 36 -7.55 -4.44 -10.78
C ASN A 36 -6.43 -5.47 -10.59
N TYR A 37 -5.52 -5.20 -9.66
CA TYR A 37 -4.48 -6.17 -9.29
C TYR A 37 -5.08 -7.47 -8.75
N ILE A 38 -6.07 -7.39 -7.85
CA ILE A 38 -6.75 -8.58 -7.31
C ILE A 38 -7.49 -9.33 -8.42
N ASN A 39 -8.20 -8.63 -9.31
CA ASN A 39 -8.83 -9.24 -10.48
C ASN A 39 -7.81 -10.05 -11.31
N SER A 40 -6.64 -9.47 -11.57
CA SER A 40 -5.60 -10.12 -12.39
C SER A 40 -5.03 -11.39 -11.74
N VAL A 41 -4.83 -11.39 -10.41
CA VAL A 41 -4.23 -12.53 -9.70
C VAL A 41 -5.25 -13.60 -9.27
N THR A 42 -6.55 -13.27 -9.27
CA THR A 42 -7.63 -14.22 -8.90
C THR A 42 -8.44 -14.70 -10.09
N GLY A 43 -8.27 -14.07 -11.26
CA GLY A 43 -9.07 -14.34 -12.47
C GLY A 43 -10.52 -13.88 -12.34
N ARG A 44 -10.83 -12.97 -11.40
CA ARG A 44 -12.18 -12.40 -11.23
C ARG A 44 -12.37 -11.16 -12.09
N ASN A 45 -13.63 -10.76 -12.24
CA ASN A 45 -14.05 -9.53 -12.88
C ASN A 45 -15.00 -8.78 -11.94
N MET A 46 -14.43 -8.22 -10.86
CA MET A 46 -15.18 -7.45 -9.87
C MET A 46 -15.57 -6.08 -10.44
N LEU A 47 -16.74 -5.56 -10.05
CA LEU A 47 -17.10 -4.17 -10.28
C LEU A 47 -16.29 -3.28 -9.36
N LEU A 48 -15.47 -2.39 -9.94
CA LEU A 48 -14.56 -1.55 -9.17
C LEU A 48 -15.13 -0.14 -8.99
N TRP A 49 -15.14 0.34 -7.75
CA TRP A 49 -15.39 1.74 -7.45
C TRP A 49 -14.24 2.61 -7.98
N ASN A 50 -14.55 3.71 -8.67
CA ASN A 50 -13.55 4.58 -9.30
C ASN A 50 -12.88 5.53 -8.28
N GLY A 51 -12.32 5.00 -7.23
CA GLY A 51 -11.48 5.73 -6.26
C GLY A 51 -10.05 5.20 -6.29
N ALA A 52 -9.07 6.08 -6.16
CA ALA A 52 -7.65 5.72 -6.17
C ALA A 52 -6.84 6.54 -5.17
N CYS A 53 -5.74 5.97 -4.68
CA CYS A 53 -4.81 6.67 -3.83
C CYS A 53 -4.07 7.75 -4.64
N HIS A 54 -4.20 9.02 -4.23
CA HIS A 54 -3.60 10.15 -4.93
C HIS A 54 -2.06 10.10 -5.01
N VAL A 55 -1.38 9.39 -4.11
CA VAL A 55 0.08 9.19 -4.17
C VAL A 55 0.41 8.16 -5.26
N HIS A 56 -0.22 6.99 -5.22
CA HIS A 56 0.09 5.88 -6.11
C HIS A 56 -0.36 6.11 -7.57
N GLU A 57 -1.34 6.99 -7.79
CA GLU A 57 -1.77 7.43 -9.13
C GLU A 57 -0.76 8.34 -9.84
N LYS A 58 0.20 8.93 -9.11
CA LYS A 58 1.08 9.96 -9.66
C LYS A 58 2.44 9.46 -10.14
N PHE A 59 2.80 8.21 -9.95
CA PHE A 59 4.09 7.71 -10.42
C PHE A 59 4.18 7.70 -11.94
N SER A 60 5.32 8.21 -12.46
CA SER A 60 5.62 8.27 -13.89
C SER A 60 6.32 7.00 -14.36
N VAL A 61 5.75 6.37 -15.38
CA VAL A 61 6.34 5.19 -16.05
C VAL A 61 7.66 5.58 -16.71
N GLU A 62 7.69 6.72 -17.43
CA GLU A 62 8.83 7.21 -18.19
C GLU A 62 10.02 7.47 -17.26
N LYS A 63 9.80 8.21 -16.17
CA LYS A 63 10.85 8.54 -15.20
C LYS A 63 11.34 7.32 -14.42
N ILE A 64 10.49 6.31 -14.19
CA ILE A 64 10.93 5.02 -13.61
C ILE A 64 11.83 4.28 -14.58
N ILE A 65 11.52 4.27 -15.87
CA ILE A 65 12.36 3.67 -16.91
C ILE A 65 13.71 4.40 -17.00
N GLU A 66 13.71 5.72 -16.96
CA GLU A 66 14.95 6.52 -16.92
C GLU A 66 15.81 6.18 -15.68
N LEU A 67 15.19 6.04 -14.51
CA LEU A 67 15.92 5.59 -13.32
C LEU A 67 16.48 4.17 -13.47
N LYS A 68 15.71 3.26 -14.09
CA LYS A 68 16.18 1.90 -14.34
C LYS A 68 17.38 1.88 -15.32
N GLN A 69 17.46 2.82 -16.27
CA GLN A 69 18.62 2.98 -17.13
C GLN A 69 19.85 3.50 -16.36
N GLN A 70 19.64 4.40 -15.38
CA GLN A 70 20.73 4.91 -14.52
C GLN A 70 21.21 3.85 -13.50
N TYR A 71 20.29 2.98 -13.05
CA TYR A 71 20.55 1.90 -12.09
C TYR A 71 20.10 0.55 -12.68
N PRO A 72 20.85 -0.02 -13.65
CA PRO A 72 20.41 -1.21 -14.40
C PRO A 72 20.19 -2.46 -13.53
N ASP A 73 20.89 -2.56 -12.42
CA ASP A 73 20.81 -3.63 -11.43
C ASP A 73 19.74 -3.41 -10.35
N ALA A 74 19.09 -2.22 -10.32
CA ALA A 74 18.07 -1.93 -9.32
C ALA A 74 16.79 -2.73 -9.56
N GLU A 75 16.27 -3.37 -8.53
CA GLU A 75 14.93 -3.99 -8.53
C GLU A 75 13.84 -2.94 -8.31
N ILE A 76 12.76 -3.04 -9.07
CA ILE A 76 11.62 -2.12 -8.99
C ILE A 76 10.55 -2.72 -8.05
N LEU A 77 10.35 -2.04 -6.92
CA LEU A 77 9.38 -2.42 -5.90
C LEU A 77 8.12 -1.55 -6.02
N VAL A 78 6.97 -2.16 -6.26
CA VAL A 78 5.74 -1.43 -6.57
C VAL A 78 4.61 -1.79 -5.62
N HIS A 79 3.90 -0.77 -5.15
CA HIS A 79 2.68 -0.96 -4.39
C HIS A 79 1.50 -1.33 -5.30
N PRO A 80 0.62 -2.27 -4.92
CA PRO A 80 -0.49 -2.73 -5.77
C PRO A 80 -1.57 -1.67 -6.05
N GLU A 81 -1.54 -0.53 -5.37
CA GLU A 81 -2.39 0.63 -5.66
C GLU A 81 -1.81 1.54 -6.77
N CYS A 82 -0.62 1.25 -7.28
CA CYS A 82 -0.09 1.96 -8.44
C CYS A 82 -0.86 1.60 -9.73
N LYS A 83 -0.86 2.53 -10.69
CA LYS A 83 -1.43 2.28 -12.03
C LYS A 83 -0.88 0.98 -12.61
N GLY A 84 -1.69 0.26 -13.36
CA GLY A 84 -1.29 -1.00 -14.00
C GLY A 84 -0.06 -0.88 -14.90
N ALA A 85 0.17 0.28 -15.51
CA ALA A 85 1.37 0.54 -16.32
C ALA A 85 2.65 0.55 -15.45
N VAL A 86 2.59 1.16 -14.25
CA VAL A 86 3.70 1.13 -13.28
C VAL A 86 3.89 -0.29 -12.71
N ALA A 87 2.78 -0.97 -12.40
CA ALA A 87 2.83 -2.34 -11.88
C ALA A 87 3.49 -3.33 -12.84
N LYS A 88 3.39 -3.11 -14.16
CA LYS A 88 4.05 -3.93 -15.19
C LYS A 88 5.59 -3.80 -15.21
N LEU A 89 6.14 -2.75 -14.63
CA LEU A 89 7.59 -2.57 -14.52
C LEU A 89 8.18 -3.27 -13.28
N ALA A 90 7.34 -3.80 -12.40
CA ALA A 90 7.76 -4.28 -11.09
C ALA A 90 8.49 -5.63 -11.15
N ASP A 91 9.63 -5.71 -10.49
CA ASP A 91 10.24 -6.98 -10.09
C ASP A 91 9.49 -7.59 -8.90
N LYS A 92 8.92 -6.73 -8.03
CA LYS A 92 8.09 -7.15 -6.90
C LYS A 92 6.91 -6.21 -6.69
N ILE A 93 5.71 -6.80 -6.61
CA ILE A 93 4.50 -6.09 -6.15
C ILE A 93 4.14 -6.58 -4.75
N GLY A 94 3.83 -5.65 -3.84
CA GLY A 94 3.47 -6.00 -2.48
C GLY A 94 3.04 -4.81 -1.62
N SER A 95 2.51 -5.12 -0.43
CA SER A 95 2.29 -4.12 0.61
C SER A 95 3.61 -3.49 1.06
N THR A 96 3.57 -2.35 1.73
CA THR A 96 4.78 -1.70 2.28
C THR A 96 5.61 -2.65 3.14
N ALA A 97 4.99 -3.45 4.00
CA ALA A 97 5.68 -4.46 4.80
C ALA A 97 6.20 -5.62 3.93
N GLY A 98 5.45 -6.04 2.91
CA GLY A 98 5.87 -7.06 1.95
C GLY A 98 7.07 -6.63 1.12
N LEU A 99 7.10 -5.36 0.69
CA LEU A 99 8.25 -4.78 -0.04
C LEU A 99 9.49 -4.66 0.86
N LEU A 100 9.31 -4.23 2.12
CA LEU A 100 10.40 -4.21 3.09
C LEU A 100 10.97 -5.61 3.34
N ASN A 101 10.12 -6.60 3.59
CA ASN A 101 10.55 -7.99 3.81
C ASN A 101 11.26 -8.57 2.57
N TYR A 102 10.77 -8.23 1.38
CA TYR A 102 11.44 -8.62 0.13
C TYR A 102 12.83 -8.00 0.06
N ALA A 103 12.96 -6.69 0.30
CA ALA A 103 14.23 -6.00 0.26
C ALA A 103 15.24 -6.54 1.29
N ILE A 104 14.78 -6.94 2.49
CA ILE A 104 15.64 -7.59 3.51
C ILE A 104 16.25 -8.89 2.97
N ASN A 105 15.44 -9.71 2.28
CA ASN A 105 15.86 -11.05 1.84
C ASN A 105 16.48 -11.07 0.43
N SER A 106 16.35 -10.01 -0.37
CA SER A 106 16.95 -9.90 -1.71
C SER A 106 18.47 -9.75 -1.62
N THR A 107 19.17 -10.26 -2.60
CA THR A 107 20.63 -10.04 -2.79
C THR A 107 20.95 -8.71 -3.46
N SER A 108 19.96 -8.07 -4.10
CA SER A 108 20.11 -6.76 -4.73
C SER A 108 20.53 -5.68 -3.73
N LYS A 109 21.31 -4.73 -4.22
CA LYS A 109 21.79 -3.58 -3.45
C LYS A 109 21.01 -2.29 -3.76
N ASN A 110 20.40 -2.21 -4.93
CA ASN A 110 19.69 -1.04 -5.42
C ASN A 110 18.20 -1.37 -5.62
N PHE A 111 17.33 -0.47 -5.15
CA PHE A 111 15.88 -0.61 -5.28
C PHE A 111 15.25 0.71 -5.70
N ILE A 112 14.40 0.68 -6.73
CA ILE A 112 13.51 1.79 -7.08
C ILE A 112 12.16 1.50 -6.44
N VAL A 113 11.68 2.40 -5.57
CA VAL A 113 10.53 2.14 -4.70
C VAL A 113 9.36 3.03 -5.06
N ALA A 114 8.33 2.44 -5.68
CA ALA A 114 7.09 3.10 -6.07
C ALA A 114 5.99 2.88 -5.01
N THR A 115 6.11 3.59 -3.90
CA THR A 115 5.10 3.72 -2.84
C THR A 115 5.32 5.01 -2.06
N GLU A 116 4.49 5.28 -1.05
CA GLU A 116 4.64 6.45 -0.18
C GLU A 116 6.02 6.46 0.48
N SER A 117 6.68 7.62 0.44
CA SER A 117 8.12 7.74 0.74
C SER A 117 8.50 7.51 2.20
N GLY A 118 7.55 7.56 3.13
CA GLY A 118 7.81 7.30 4.56
C GLY A 118 8.39 5.92 4.84
N ILE A 119 8.10 4.92 3.99
CA ILE A 119 8.66 3.57 4.14
C ILE A 119 10.18 3.53 3.93
N LEU A 120 10.74 4.49 3.17
CA LEU A 120 12.18 4.53 2.89
C LEU A 120 13.02 4.69 4.15
N TYR A 121 12.50 5.37 5.16
CA TYR A 121 13.16 5.46 6.47
C TYR A 121 13.35 4.07 7.09
N GLU A 122 12.28 3.28 7.15
CA GLU A 122 12.34 1.91 7.70
C GLU A 122 13.21 0.99 6.83
N MET A 123 13.13 1.12 5.51
CA MET A 123 13.96 0.35 4.59
C MET A 123 15.46 0.63 4.83
N ARG A 124 15.85 1.89 4.90
CA ARG A 124 17.25 2.29 5.18
C ARG A 124 17.72 1.87 6.56
N ARG A 125 16.83 1.97 7.57
CA ARG A 125 17.13 1.55 8.94
C ARG A 125 17.36 0.03 9.05
N LYS A 126 16.57 -0.76 8.31
CA LYS A 126 16.66 -2.24 8.33
C LYS A 126 17.73 -2.80 7.40
N CYS A 127 18.05 -2.09 6.33
CA CYS A 127 19.02 -2.49 5.33
C CYS A 127 19.99 -1.34 5.04
N PRO A 128 20.89 -0.99 5.99
CA PRO A 128 21.78 0.17 5.86
C PRO A 128 22.82 0.03 4.74
N ASP A 129 23.06 -1.19 4.26
CA ASP A 129 23.97 -1.53 3.17
C ASP A 129 23.31 -1.50 1.78
N LYS A 130 22.02 -1.10 1.70
CA LYS A 130 21.22 -1.05 0.47
C LYS A 130 20.77 0.36 0.14
N ASN A 131 20.64 0.63 -1.15
CA ASN A 131 20.22 1.92 -1.68
C ASN A 131 18.74 1.85 -2.07
N PHE A 132 17.95 2.79 -1.55
CA PHE A 132 16.51 2.90 -1.83
C PHE A 132 16.22 4.24 -2.50
N ILE A 133 15.84 4.20 -3.75
CA ILE A 133 15.59 5.34 -4.63
C ILE A 133 14.07 5.50 -4.75
N PRO A 134 13.49 6.64 -4.34
CA PRO A 134 12.06 6.86 -4.53
C PRO A 134 11.73 6.97 -6.01
N ALA A 135 10.69 6.26 -6.46
CA ALA A 135 10.18 6.42 -7.82
C ALA A 135 9.63 7.84 -8.01
N PRO A 136 9.94 8.52 -9.12
CA PRO A 136 9.52 9.90 -9.32
C PRO A 136 8.05 10.00 -9.74
N PRO A 137 7.35 11.08 -9.33
CA PRO A 137 6.00 11.38 -9.80
C PRO A 137 6.01 12.00 -11.22
N GLU A 138 4.86 12.06 -11.85
CA GLU A 138 4.65 12.75 -13.13
C GLU A 138 5.03 14.24 -13.03
N ASP A 139 4.54 14.89 -11.96
CA ASP A 139 4.86 16.29 -11.66
C ASP A 139 5.97 16.36 -10.60
N SER A 140 7.12 16.91 -11.00
CA SER A 140 8.30 17.08 -10.14
C SER A 140 8.30 18.38 -9.32
N THR A 141 7.28 19.22 -9.45
CA THR A 141 7.19 20.50 -8.73
C THR A 141 6.84 20.33 -7.25
N CYS A 142 6.41 19.14 -6.85
CA CYS A 142 6.17 18.81 -5.45
C CYS A 142 6.93 17.55 -5.03
N ALA A 143 7.25 17.42 -3.76
CA ALA A 143 7.78 16.17 -3.16
C ALA A 143 6.65 15.13 -3.08
N CYS A 144 6.06 14.75 -4.23
CA CYS A 144 4.73 14.18 -4.36
C CYS A 144 4.63 12.69 -4.05
N ASN A 145 5.68 12.09 -3.51
CA ASN A 145 5.63 10.71 -2.99
C ASN A 145 5.19 10.66 -1.53
N GLU A 146 4.83 11.82 -0.95
CA GLU A 146 4.36 11.95 0.42
C GLU A 146 2.84 12.10 0.47
N CYS A 147 2.20 11.40 1.39
CA CYS A 147 0.77 11.52 1.61
C CYS A 147 0.47 12.69 2.55
N ASN A 148 -0.11 13.76 2.02
CA ASN A 148 -0.49 14.94 2.80
C ASN A 148 -1.46 14.59 3.94
N PHE A 149 -2.33 13.58 3.76
CA PHE A 149 -3.25 13.15 4.82
C PHE A 149 -2.52 12.42 5.95
N MET A 150 -1.54 11.57 5.65
CA MET A 150 -0.71 10.94 6.68
C MET A 150 0.13 11.98 7.44
N ARG A 151 0.57 13.04 6.77
CA ARG A 151 1.34 14.15 7.36
C ARG A 151 0.52 15.03 8.31
N LEU A 152 -0.81 14.91 8.33
CA LEU A 152 -1.65 15.54 9.36
C LEU A 152 -1.42 14.96 10.75
N ASN A 153 -0.91 13.74 10.85
CA ASN A 153 -0.51 13.12 12.12
C ASN A 153 0.90 13.60 12.49
N THR A 154 0.97 14.49 13.47
CA THR A 154 2.24 15.02 13.99
C THR A 154 2.62 14.33 15.30
N LEU A 155 3.92 14.38 15.65
CA LEU A 155 4.39 13.85 16.92
C LEU A 155 3.71 14.54 18.12
N GLU A 156 3.45 15.86 18.03
CA GLU A 156 2.73 16.63 19.03
C GLU A 156 1.29 16.13 19.21
N LYS A 157 0.56 15.90 18.09
CA LYS A 157 -0.80 15.36 18.16
C LYS A 157 -0.82 13.97 18.78
N LEU A 158 0.13 13.11 18.40
CA LEU A 158 0.27 11.79 19.00
C LEU A 158 0.54 11.87 20.50
N TYR A 159 1.48 12.72 20.92
CA TYR A 159 1.79 12.94 22.33
C TYR A 159 0.54 13.43 23.11
N ASN A 160 -0.18 14.43 22.56
CA ASN A 160 -1.35 14.98 23.20
C ASN A 160 -2.48 13.95 23.31
N THR A 161 -2.69 13.14 22.27
CA THR A 161 -3.68 12.05 22.29
C THR A 161 -3.35 11.02 23.37
N LEU A 162 -2.10 10.60 23.49
CA LEU A 162 -1.69 9.64 24.50
C LEU A 162 -1.73 10.20 25.92
N LYS A 163 -1.41 11.51 26.08
CA LYS A 163 -1.37 12.15 27.40
C LYS A 163 -2.75 12.53 27.93
N TYR A 164 -3.62 12.99 27.05
CA TYR A 164 -4.90 13.56 27.44
C TYR A 164 -6.08 12.66 27.02
N GLU A 165 -5.83 11.54 26.34
CA GLU A 165 -6.84 10.62 25.78
C GLU A 165 -7.89 11.36 24.93
N TRP A 166 -7.43 12.38 24.17
CA TRP A 166 -8.29 13.27 23.38
C TRP A 166 -7.71 13.49 21.96
N PRO A 167 -8.57 13.65 20.96
CA PRO A 167 -10.04 13.56 20.97
C PRO A 167 -10.55 12.11 21.03
N GLU A 168 -11.58 11.87 21.80
CA GLU A 168 -12.32 10.62 21.78
C GLU A 168 -13.24 10.58 20.56
N VAL A 169 -13.20 9.51 19.79
CA VAL A 169 -14.13 9.30 18.66
C VAL A 169 -15.30 8.46 19.14
N GLN A 170 -16.46 9.07 19.19
CA GLN A 170 -17.71 8.39 19.52
C GLN A 170 -18.44 7.96 18.25
N VAL A 171 -18.89 6.73 18.21
CA VAL A 171 -19.69 6.17 17.12
C VAL A 171 -21.05 5.79 17.68
N ASP A 172 -22.10 6.16 16.96
CA ASP A 172 -23.47 5.74 17.31
C ASP A 172 -23.53 4.22 17.55
N ALA A 173 -24.22 3.80 18.62
CA ALA A 173 -24.22 2.42 19.07
C ALA A 173 -24.81 1.44 18.01
N GLU A 174 -25.81 1.87 17.24
CA GLU A 174 -26.40 1.05 16.18
C GLU A 174 -25.43 0.94 14.98
N ILE A 175 -24.80 2.04 14.59
CA ILE A 175 -23.77 2.05 13.55
C ILE A 175 -22.59 1.14 13.96
N ALA A 176 -22.13 1.26 15.20
CA ALA A 176 -21.04 0.40 15.72
C ALA A 176 -21.42 -1.08 15.70
N ARG A 177 -22.64 -1.43 16.08
CA ARG A 177 -23.17 -2.79 16.07
C ARG A 177 -23.22 -3.40 14.67
N GLN A 178 -23.52 -2.59 13.66
CA GLN A 178 -23.51 -3.04 12.26
C GLN A 178 -22.08 -3.13 11.71
N ALA A 179 -21.25 -2.13 11.97
CA ALA A 179 -19.88 -2.05 11.45
C ALA A 179 -18.94 -3.14 12.00
N ILE A 180 -19.18 -3.64 13.21
CA ILE A 180 -18.34 -4.71 13.79
C ILE A 180 -18.49 -6.07 13.06
N LYS A 181 -19.61 -6.32 12.37
CA LYS A 181 -19.87 -7.59 11.70
C LYS A 181 -18.86 -7.89 10.58
N PRO A 182 -18.63 -7.01 9.58
CA PRO A 182 -17.63 -7.24 8.56
C PRO A 182 -16.21 -7.28 9.12
N ILE A 183 -15.90 -6.52 10.17
CA ILE A 183 -14.59 -6.55 10.84
C ILE A 183 -14.34 -7.93 11.46
N ARG A 184 -15.30 -8.49 12.18
CA ARG A 184 -15.19 -9.84 12.74
C ARG A 184 -15.00 -10.89 11.65
N ARG A 185 -15.78 -10.79 10.56
CA ARG A 185 -15.64 -11.71 9.41
C ARG A 185 -14.28 -11.63 8.77
N MET A 186 -13.74 -10.42 8.59
CA MET A 186 -12.39 -10.21 8.08
C MET A 186 -11.34 -10.89 8.98
N LEU A 187 -11.45 -10.72 10.31
CA LEU A 187 -10.52 -11.34 11.27
C LEU A 187 -10.60 -12.87 11.28
N GLU A 188 -11.78 -13.44 11.10
CA GLU A 188 -11.97 -14.90 10.97
C GLU A 188 -11.28 -15.45 9.72
N LEU A 189 -11.40 -14.77 8.59
CA LEU A 189 -10.79 -15.15 7.32
C LEU A 189 -9.27 -14.93 7.27
N SER A 190 -8.70 -14.27 8.26
CA SER A 190 -7.28 -13.89 8.31
C SER A 190 -6.42 -14.76 9.24
N LYS A 191 -7.03 -15.78 9.81
CA LYS A 191 -6.36 -16.77 10.70
C LYS A 191 -5.66 -17.89 9.90
#